data_2e35a6fc36421c1c9d33a17a43404357
#
_entry.id   2e35a6fc36421c1c9d33a17a43404357
#
_cell.length_a   1.000
_cell.length_b   1.000
_cell.length_c   1.000
_cell.angle_alpha   90.00
_cell.angle_beta   90.00
_cell.angle_gamma   90.00
#
_symmetry.space_group_name_H-M   'P 1'
#
loop_
_entity.id
_entity.type
_entity.pdbx_description
1 polymer ?
#
loop_
_entity_poly.entity_id
_entity_poly.type
_entity_poly.pdbx_seq_one_letter_code
_entity_poly.pdbx_strand_id
1 'polypeptide(L)'
;MFHRRGAGAAGELRRPAAARRAAVLFATVALPAALVVPTATPATAAAVTVTFDAGADQPFTVPSGVTRLSVTATGAAGQNGPNGGAGGNGATVMGTVIVPPGTTTLFVNVGTGEGPGGGSLPGGAGGGSSDVRTCSSASPGCTLTGVPATDPRLIVAGGGGGGGSGSISNILNPEATGGDAGDTGEAGGSRTDSGQGGGGGTQTTYGAAGAACPASSGTSGTPGAAGAGGTGGGAYGAGGGGGGWFGGGGGGGCNFIRSIPPSYGPGGGGGGSNRVPTGGTSDTAAGQAKVTITYDPPPPTCATATPTITGTHRDDILTGTPGDDVIFALAGNDVVDGRGGNDLICGDDGNDVLIGGNGDDRVEGGNGNDALFGGGDNDALFGGSGNDALNGGPGTDTNDGGSGYNSCVNPTSGPGCF
;
A
#
# COMPACT_ATOMS: atom_id res chain seq x y z
N MET A 1 103.51 -13.99 -45.46
CA MET A 1 103.12 -12.86 -46.34
C MET A 1 101.60 -12.86 -46.48
N PHE A 2 100.98 -11.82 -45.98
CA PHE A 2 99.61 -11.25 -46.32
C PHE A 2 98.38 -12.16 -46.37
N HIS A 3 97.43 -11.98 -45.40
CA HIS A 3 96.16 -11.24 -45.53
C HIS A 3 95.11 -11.98 -46.37
N ARG A 4 93.85 -12.21 -45.99
CA ARG A 4 92.76 -11.36 -45.54
C ARG A 4 91.47 -12.18 -45.24
N ARG A 5 90.83 -11.90 -44.17
CA ARG A 5 89.41 -11.59 -43.94
C ARG A 5 88.31 -12.26 -44.81
N GLY A 6 87.40 -12.88 -44.21
CA GLY A 6 86.09 -13.23 -44.71
C GLY A 6 84.98 -13.06 -43.66
N ALA A 7 84.01 -12.27 -44.00
CA ALA A 7 82.96 -11.80 -43.15
C ALA A 7 81.88 -12.87 -42.90
N GLY A 8 81.34 -12.87 -41.66
CA GLY A 8 80.27 -13.75 -41.28
C GLY A 8 78.91 -13.24 -41.73
N ALA A 9 78.04 -14.15 -42.09
CA ALA A 9 76.65 -13.92 -42.37
C ALA A 9 75.84 -13.91 -41.06
N ALA A 10 75.10 -12.80 -40.79
CA ALA A 10 74.17 -12.64 -39.67
C ALA A 10 72.89 -13.38 -39.97
N GLY A 11 72.54 -14.34 -39.11
CA GLY A 11 71.31 -15.03 -39.14
C GLY A 11 70.18 -14.11 -38.47
N GLU A 12 69.18 -13.86 -39.22
CA GLU A 12 68.05 -13.07 -38.81
C GLU A 12 67.11 -13.90 -37.88
N LEU A 13 67.15 -13.63 -36.58
CA LEU A 13 66.26 -14.19 -35.60
C LEU A 13 64.91 -13.49 -35.69
N ARG A 14 63.91 -14.16 -36.25
CA ARG A 14 62.51 -13.74 -36.17
C ARG A 14 62.08 -13.69 -34.70
N ARG A 15 61.73 -12.50 -34.22
CA ARG A 15 61.08 -12.30 -32.90
C ARG A 15 59.59 -12.70 -32.99
N PRO A 16 59.05 -13.44 -31.98
CA PRO A 16 57.61 -13.67 -31.90
C PRO A 16 56.92 -12.37 -31.53
N ALA A 17 55.72 -12.15 -32.12
CA ALA A 17 54.84 -11.02 -31.83
C ALA A 17 54.48 -11.01 -30.34
N ALA A 18 54.81 -9.94 -29.67
CA ALA A 18 54.42 -9.72 -28.28
C ALA A 18 52.93 -9.36 -28.27
N ALA A 19 52.11 -10.20 -27.63
CA ALA A 19 50.78 -9.88 -27.26
C ALA A 19 50.81 -8.60 -26.39
N ARG A 20 50.16 -7.55 -26.85
CA ARG A 20 49.97 -6.33 -26.08
C ARG A 20 48.96 -6.63 -24.98
N ARG A 21 49.41 -6.93 -23.78
CA ARG A 21 48.58 -6.84 -22.59
C ARG A 21 48.37 -5.34 -22.33
N ALA A 22 47.16 -4.88 -22.44
CA ALA A 22 46.78 -3.57 -21.96
C ALA A 22 46.94 -3.58 -20.43
N ALA A 23 47.97 -2.90 -19.94
CA ALA A 23 48.11 -2.62 -18.51
C ALA A 23 47.22 -1.39 -18.22
N VAL A 24 46.12 -1.63 -17.57
CA VAL A 24 45.33 -0.52 -16.98
C VAL A 24 46.18 0.05 -15.83
N LEU A 25 46.74 1.23 -16.04
CA LEU A 25 47.41 2.00 -14.98
C LEU A 25 46.35 2.56 -14.03
N PHE A 26 46.24 2.01 -12.83
CA PHE A 26 45.52 2.68 -11.75
C PHE A 26 46.34 3.90 -11.31
N ALA A 27 45.91 5.07 -11.71
CA ALA A 27 46.40 6.32 -11.14
C ALA A 27 45.72 6.51 -9.77
N THR A 28 46.50 6.28 -8.69
CA THR A 28 46.06 6.68 -7.33
C THR A 28 46.12 8.20 -7.25
N VAL A 29 44.99 8.85 -7.39
CA VAL A 29 44.85 10.26 -7.05
C VAL A 29 44.67 10.35 -5.53
N ALA A 30 45.68 10.88 -4.84
CA ALA A 30 45.55 11.21 -3.43
C ALA A 30 44.61 12.41 -3.28
N LEU A 31 43.41 12.17 -2.73
CA LEU A 31 42.49 13.24 -2.35
C LEU A 31 42.99 13.94 -1.07
N PRO A 32 42.91 15.28 -0.98
CA PRO A 32 43.10 16.02 0.24
C PRO A 32 41.93 15.81 1.22
N ALA A 33 42.24 15.88 2.50
CA ALA A 33 41.39 15.56 3.63
C ALA A 33 40.06 16.34 3.68
N ALA A 34 39.02 15.60 4.03
CA ALA A 34 37.81 15.98 4.76
C ALA A 34 37.09 17.25 4.30
N LEU A 35 36.28 17.11 3.26
CA LEU A 35 35.05 17.86 3.14
C LEU A 35 33.96 17.00 3.82
N VAL A 36 33.40 17.48 4.94
CA VAL A 36 32.17 16.88 5.49
C VAL A 36 31.04 17.24 4.52
N VAL A 37 30.80 16.37 3.55
CA VAL A 37 29.62 16.44 2.70
C VAL A 37 28.45 16.03 3.59
N PRO A 38 27.37 16.83 3.75
CA PRO A 38 26.18 16.34 4.41
C PRO A 38 25.74 15.09 3.67
N THR A 39 25.55 13.98 4.41
CA THR A 39 24.98 12.75 3.89
C THR A 39 23.63 13.12 3.29
N ALA A 40 23.54 13.18 1.97
CA ALA A 40 22.26 13.20 1.29
C ALA A 40 21.55 11.89 1.67
N THR A 41 20.42 12.00 2.34
CA THR A 41 19.53 10.84 2.50
C THR A 41 19.16 10.40 1.09
N PRO A 42 19.20 9.07 0.79
CA PRO A 42 18.81 8.59 -0.52
C PRO A 42 17.45 9.20 -0.87
N ALA A 43 17.31 9.74 -2.05
CA ALA A 43 16.02 10.19 -2.58
C ALA A 43 15.15 8.95 -2.75
N THR A 44 14.56 8.48 -1.64
CA THR A 44 13.49 7.50 -1.70
C THR A 44 12.44 8.12 -2.60
N ALA A 45 12.08 7.44 -3.67
CA ALA A 45 11.02 7.88 -4.55
C ALA A 45 9.83 8.30 -3.67
N ALA A 46 9.31 9.50 -3.90
CA ALA A 46 8.30 10.08 -3.01
C ALA A 46 7.13 9.12 -2.86
N ALA A 47 6.72 8.86 -1.62
CA ALA A 47 5.60 7.98 -1.34
C ALA A 47 4.36 8.40 -2.15
N VAL A 48 3.76 7.46 -2.86
CA VAL A 48 2.56 7.69 -3.66
C VAL A 48 1.34 7.49 -2.78
N THR A 49 0.42 8.45 -2.81
CA THR A 49 -0.83 8.40 -2.06
C THR A 49 -2.02 8.42 -3.01
N VAL A 50 -2.90 7.42 -2.87
CA VAL A 50 -4.16 7.31 -3.61
C VAL A 50 -5.32 7.36 -2.62
N THR A 51 -6.33 8.19 -2.92
CA THR A 51 -7.53 8.34 -2.07
C THR A 51 -8.76 7.86 -2.83
N PHE A 52 -9.61 7.09 -2.15
CA PHE A 52 -10.88 6.58 -2.63
C PHE A 52 -12.03 7.21 -1.82
N ASP A 53 -12.97 7.79 -2.53
CA ASP A 53 -14.22 8.33 -1.98
C ASP A 53 -15.32 7.25 -1.99
N ALA A 54 -16.52 7.59 -1.50
CA ALA A 54 -17.63 6.64 -1.38
C ALA A 54 -17.91 5.85 -2.67
N GLY A 55 -17.98 4.53 -2.54
CA GLY A 55 -18.20 3.61 -3.64
C GLY A 55 -17.77 2.17 -3.31
N ALA A 56 -18.31 1.22 -4.07
CA ALA A 56 -18.01 -0.18 -3.92
C ALA A 56 -17.06 -0.67 -5.03
N ASP A 57 -16.26 -1.68 -4.71
CA ASP A 57 -15.38 -2.42 -5.65
C ASP A 57 -14.46 -1.54 -6.52
N GLN A 58 -13.97 -0.44 -5.97
CA GLN A 58 -13.03 0.42 -6.67
C GLN A 58 -11.68 -0.30 -6.80
N PRO A 59 -11.17 -0.57 -8.02
CA PRO A 59 -9.94 -1.32 -8.17
C PRO A 59 -8.72 -0.45 -7.84
N PHE A 60 -7.79 -1.03 -7.10
CA PHE A 60 -6.44 -0.51 -6.89
C PHE A 60 -5.45 -1.49 -7.49
N THR A 61 -4.78 -1.10 -8.58
CA THR A 61 -3.70 -1.90 -9.15
C THR A 61 -2.47 -1.78 -8.27
N VAL A 62 -2.01 -2.91 -7.73
CA VAL A 62 -0.78 -2.96 -6.93
C VAL A 62 0.42 -2.89 -7.88
N PRO A 63 1.28 -1.87 -7.75
CA PRO A 63 2.49 -1.80 -8.58
C PRO A 63 3.41 -3.01 -8.34
N SER A 64 4.11 -3.44 -9.37
CA SER A 64 5.06 -4.55 -9.27
C SER A 64 6.12 -4.25 -8.20
N GLY A 65 6.45 -5.25 -7.39
CA GLY A 65 7.40 -5.09 -6.28
C GLY A 65 6.83 -4.51 -4.99
N VAL A 66 5.66 -3.88 -5.00
CA VAL A 66 5.01 -3.39 -3.78
C VAL A 66 4.41 -4.54 -2.99
N THR A 67 4.93 -4.79 -1.80
CA THR A 67 4.47 -5.87 -0.90
C THR A 67 3.78 -5.33 0.36
N ARG A 68 3.87 -4.03 0.62
CA ARG A 68 3.33 -3.36 1.81
C ARG A 68 2.63 -2.06 1.41
N LEU A 69 1.49 -1.82 2.03
CA LEU A 69 0.69 -0.61 1.84
C LEU A 69 0.37 -0.02 3.21
N SER A 70 0.60 1.27 3.39
CA SER A 70 0.06 2.01 4.53
C SER A 70 -1.36 2.41 4.19
N VAL A 71 -2.35 1.92 4.95
CA VAL A 71 -3.76 2.15 4.65
C VAL A 71 -4.40 2.88 5.82
N THR A 72 -5.15 3.93 5.50
CA THR A 72 -6.08 4.59 6.41
C THR A 72 -7.49 4.42 5.85
N ALA A 73 -8.34 3.69 6.56
CA ALA A 73 -9.74 3.51 6.23
C ALA A 73 -10.62 4.24 7.24
N THR A 74 -11.64 4.96 6.78
CA THR A 74 -12.62 5.63 7.62
C THR A 74 -14.01 5.17 7.23
N GLY A 75 -14.77 4.63 8.16
CA GLY A 75 -16.18 4.27 7.99
C GLY A 75 -17.08 5.49 8.14
N ALA A 76 -18.28 5.43 7.57
CA ALA A 76 -19.26 6.50 7.63
C ALA A 76 -19.91 6.61 9.02
N ALA A 77 -20.23 7.82 9.43
CA ALA A 77 -21.14 8.03 10.56
C ALA A 77 -22.56 7.56 10.20
N GLY A 78 -23.31 7.10 11.17
CA GLY A 78 -24.73 6.82 11.03
C GLY A 78 -25.54 8.12 10.86
N GLN A 79 -26.70 8.02 10.23
CA GLN A 79 -27.60 9.16 10.05
C GLN A 79 -28.41 9.44 11.31
N ASN A 80 -28.71 10.71 11.54
CA ASN A 80 -29.64 11.09 12.59
C ASN A 80 -31.06 10.60 12.27
N GLY A 81 -31.75 10.13 13.26
CA GLY A 81 -33.18 9.89 13.13
C GLY A 81 -33.98 11.22 12.98
N PRO A 82 -35.04 11.30 12.16
CA PRO A 82 -35.86 12.48 12.03
C PRO A 82 -36.49 12.86 13.39
N ASN A 83 -36.21 14.05 13.89
CA ASN A 83 -36.60 14.51 15.23
C ASN A 83 -36.23 13.53 16.37
N GLY A 84 -35.21 12.70 16.17
CA GLY A 84 -34.79 11.61 17.05
C GLY A 84 -33.38 11.75 17.55
N GLY A 85 -32.80 10.60 17.85
CA GLY A 85 -31.39 10.47 18.30
C GLY A 85 -30.39 10.78 17.19
N ALA A 86 -29.21 11.20 17.61
CA ALA A 86 -28.08 11.34 16.71
C ALA A 86 -27.60 9.97 16.19
N GLY A 87 -27.08 9.92 14.99
CA GLY A 87 -26.33 8.77 14.53
C GLY A 87 -24.97 8.66 15.25
N GLY A 88 -24.46 7.43 15.38
CA GLY A 88 -23.14 7.17 15.94
C GLY A 88 -22.01 7.51 14.97
N ASN A 89 -20.82 7.70 15.49
CA ASN A 89 -19.63 7.96 14.71
C ASN A 89 -19.14 6.69 13.99
N GLY A 90 -18.52 6.86 12.81
CA GLY A 90 -17.72 5.81 12.20
C GLY A 90 -16.39 5.62 12.95
N ALA A 91 -15.58 4.68 12.48
CA ALA A 91 -14.23 4.49 12.97
C ALA A 91 -13.20 4.86 11.91
N THR A 92 -12.01 5.21 12.33
CA THR A 92 -10.81 5.26 11.48
C THR A 92 -9.87 4.17 11.92
N VAL A 93 -9.40 3.36 10.96
CA VAL A 93 -8.40 2.32 11.17
C VAL A 93 -7.18 2.64 10.31
N MET A 94 -6.02 2.63 10.92
CA MET A 94 -4.73 2.83 10.26
C MET A 94 -3.84 1.62 10.48
N GLY A 95 -3.13 1.20 9.44
CA GLY A 95 -2.18 0.10 9.59
C GLY A 95 -1.50 -0.29 8.29
N THR A 96 -0.46 -1.11 8.42
CA THR A 96 0.24 -1.69 7.29
C THR A 96 -0.47 -2.96 6.84
N VAL A 97 -0.94 -2.95 5.60
CA VAL A 97 -1.51 -4.11 4.91
C VAL A 97 -0.39 -4.81 4.14
N ILE A 98 -0.21 -6.09 4.40
CA ILE A 98 0.69 -6.94 3.61
C ILE A 98 -0.08 -7.42 2.37
N VAL A 99 0.45 -7.16 1.19
CA VAL A 99 -0.14 -7.62 -0.07
C VAL A 99 0.13 -9.13 -0.20
N PRO A 100 -0.92 -9.96 -0.33
CA PRO A 100 -0.72 -11.39 -0.52
C PRO A 100 0.06 -11.69 -1.82
N PRO A 101 0.96 -12.69 -1.82
CA PRO A 101 1.73 -13.05 -3.01
C PRO A 101 0.84 -13.31 -4.24
N GLY A 102 1.24 -12.78 -5.39
CA GLY A 102 0.49 -12.92 -6.65
C GLY A 102 -0.72 -12.00 -6.79
N THR A 103 -1.00 -11.13 -5.80
CA THR A 103 -2.09 -10.15 -5.89
C THR A 103 -1.64 -8.96 -6.73
N THR A 104 -2.30 -8.74 -7.87
CA THR A 104 -2.06 -7.59 -8.76
C THR A 104 -3.13 -6.50 -8.61
N THR A 105 -4.27 -6.84 -8.00
CA THR A 105 -5.38 -5.89 -7.80
C THR A 105 -5.99 -6.10 -6.42
N LEU A 106 -6.22 -5.03 -5.72
CA LEU A 106 -7.05 -4.95 -4.51
C LEU A 106 -8.33 -4.19 -4.83
N PHE A 107 -9.38 -4.48 -4.08
CA PHE A 107 -10.68 -3.81 -4.23
C PHE A 107 -10.98 -2.99 -2.98
N VAL A 108 -11.31 -1.73 -3.20
CA VAL A 108 -11.57 -0.76 -2.14
C VAL A 108 -13.06 -0.47 -2.07
N ASN A 109 -13.64 -0.64 -0.90
CA ASN A 109 -15.03 -0.32 -0.62
C ASN A 109 -15.06 0.81 0.40
N VAL A 110 -15.86 1.84 0.14
CA VAL A 110 -15.91 3.03 0.98
C VAL A 110 -17.36 3.37 1.30
N GLY A 111 -17.71 3.32 2.59
CA GLY A 111 -19.03 3.65 3.06
C GLY A 111 -20.12 2.68 2.61
N THR A 112 -19.82 1.38 2.57
CA THR A 112 -20.75 0.33 2.09
C THR A 112 -21.29 -0.53 3.22
N GLY A 113 -22.42 -1.23 2.99
CA GLY A 113 -22.98 -2.18 3.94
C GLY A 113 -23.72 -1.53 5.12
N GLU A 114 -24.25 -0.34 4.95
CA GLU A 114 -25.14 0.31 5.93
C GLU A 114 -26.44 -0.46 6.12
N GLY A 115 -26.92 -0.51 7.35
CA GLY A 115 -28.24 -1.03 7.68
C GLY A 115 -29.29 0.07 7.51
N PRO A 116 -30.39 -0.15 6.76
CA PRO A 116 -31.43 0.86 6.62
C PRO A 116 -32.18 1.07 7.95
N GLY A 117 -32.59 2.32 8.20
CA GLY A 117 -33.56 2.63 9.24
C GLY A 117 -34.92 2.00 8.95
N GLY A 118 -35.63 1.54 9.97
CA GLY A 118 -36.89 0.84 9.84
C GLY A 118 -38.11 1.73 9.77
N GLY A 119 -39.23 1.22 9.25
CA GLY A 119 -40.57 1.79 9.34
C GLY A 119 -40.95 2.75 8.22
N SER A 120 -42.23 3.19 8.26
CA SER A 120 -42.82 4.17 7.33
C SER A 120 -42.36 5.61 7.62
N LEU A 121 -41.94 5.89 8.83
CA LEU A 121 -41.17 7.07 9.24
C LEU A 121 -39.79 6.55 9.68
N PRO A 122 -38.86 6.33 8.75
CA PRO A 122 -37.66 5.61 9.05
C PRO A 122 -36.78 6.35 10.05
N GLY A 123 -36.11 5.59 10.93
CA GLY A 123 -34.96 6.10 11.69
C GLY A 123 -33.78 6.40 10.75
N GLY A 124 -32.69 6.92 11.27
CA GLY A 124 -31.46 7.11 10.53
C GLY A 124 -30.91 5.77 10.05
N ALA A 125 -30.38 5.74 8.85
CA ALA A 125 -29.59 4.59 8.40
C ALA A 125 -28.28 4.48 9.21
N GLY A 126 -27.77 3.28 9.37
CA GLY A 126 -26.41 3.08 9.85
C GLY A 126 -25.39 3.62 8.86
N GLY A 127 -24.19 3.92 9.30
CA GLY A 127 -23.05 4.24 8.44
C GLY A 127 -22.46 2.98 7.81
N GLY A 128 -22.02 3.10 6.56
CA GLY A 128 -21.33 2.02 5.87
C GLY A 128 -19.87 1.87 6.34
N SER A 129 -19.35 0.66 6.28
CA SER A 129 -17.94 0.36 6.53
C SER A 129 -17.08 0.73 5.35
N SER A 130 -15.77 0.93 5.61
CA SER A 130 -14.76 1.04 4.56
C SER A 130 -13.73 -0.07 4.73
N ASP A 131 -13.36 -0.73 3.61
CA ASP A 131 -12.43 -1.84 3.64
C ASP A 131 -11.57 -1.95 2.38
N VAL A 132 -10.44 -2.67 2.50
CA VAL A 132 -9.62 -3.12 1.38
C VAL A 132 -9.58 -4.64 1.39
N ARG A 133 -9.85 -5.26 0.25
CA ARG A 133 -9.98 -6.72 0.11
C ARG A 133 -9.30 -7.26 -1.16
N THR A 134 -9.07 -8.56 -1.17
CA THR A 134 -8.37 -9.27 -2.26
C THR A 134 -9.28 -9.70 -3.42
N CYS A 135 -10.60 -9.55 -3.31
CA CYS A 135 -11.55 -9.91 -4.35
C CYS A 135 -12.69 -8.90 -4.46
N SER A 136 -13.28 -8.77 -5.66
CA SER A 136 -14.49 -7.96 -5.88
C SER A 136 -15.72 -8.62 -5.23
N SER A 137 -16.61 -7.82 -4.67
CA SER A 137 -17.90 -8.30 -4.12
C SER A 137 -18.79 -8.94 -5.18
N ALA A 138 -18.58 -8.62 -6.45
CA ALA A 138 -19.27 -9.22 -7.58
C ALA A 138 -18.74 -10.63 -7.95
N SER A 139 -17.59 -11.04 -7.41
CA SER A 139 -16.99 -12.34 -7.71
C SER A 139 -17.68 -13.46 -6.90
N PRO A 140 -18.11 -14.57 -7.52
CA PRO A 140 -18.87 -15.65 -6.85
C PRO A 140 -18.15 -16.29 -5.65
N GLY A 141 -16.82 -16.19 -5.58
CA GLY A 141 -16.00 -16.73 -4.47
C GLY A 141 -15.63 -15.72 -3.39
N CYS A 142 -16.04 -14.46 -3.52
CA CYS A 142 -15.71 -13.40 -2.57
C CYS A 142 -16.71 -13.39 -1.40
N THR A 143 -16.54 -14.32 -0.45
CA THR A 143 -17.44 -14.45 0.70
C THR A 143 -16.83 -13.82 1.95
N LEU A 144 -17.55 -12.90 2.58
CA LEU A 144 -17.17 -12.30 3.86
C LEU A 144 -17.48 -13.28 4.99
N THR A 145 -16.46 -13.85 5.59
CA THR A 145 -16.60 -14.92 6.58
C THR A 145 -16.51 -14.43 8.03
N GLY A 146 -15.91 -13.27 8.26
CA GLY A 146 -15.57 -12.80 9.59
C GLY A 146 -14.44 -13.64 10.26
N VAL A 147 -13.83 -14.58 9.54
CA VAL A 147 -12.71 -15.39 10.02
C VAL A 147 -11.41 -14.86 9.42
N PRO A 148 -10.43 -14.38 10.20
CA PRO A 148 -9.24 -13.70 9.68
C PRO A 148 -8.45 -14.49 8.61
N ALA A 149 -8.44 -15.82 8.70
CA ALA A 149 -7.70 -16.66 7.76
C ALA A 149 -8.39 -16.85 6.39
N THR A 150 -9.70 -16.65 6.31
CA THR A 150 -10.50 -16.92 5.10
C THR A 150 -11.30 -15.73 4.58
N ASP A 151 -11.38 -14.65 5.36
CA ASP A 151 -12.05 -13.42 4.95
C ASP A 151 -11.13 -12.60 4.05
N PRO A 152 -11.59 -12.19 2.87
CA PRO A 152 -10.77 -11.47 1.90
C PRO A 152 -10.40 -10.05 2.34
N ARG A 153 -11.07 -9.48 3.35
CA ARG A 153 -10.81 -8.13 3.82
C ARG A 153 -9.51 -8.08 4.62
N LEU A 154 -8.60 -7.19 4.28
CA LEU A 154 -7.29 -6.99 4.90
C LEU A 154 -7.32 -5.97 6.04
N ILE A 155 -8.17 -4.97 5.90
CA ILE A 155 -8.43 -3.89 6.86
C ILE A 155 -9.89 -3.48 6.76
N VAL A 156 -10.55 -3.17 7.88
CA VAL A 156 -11.95 -2.71 7.91
C VAL A 156 -12.12 -1.62 8.97
N ALA A 157 -12.68 -0.49 8.57
CA ALA A 157 -13.18 0.55 9.47
C ALA A 157 -14.71 0.48 9.53
N GLY A 158 -15.25 0.26 10.70
CA GLY A 158 -16.68 0.12 10.92
C GLY A 158 -17.45 1.45 10.75
N GLY A 159 -18.71 1.37 10.38
CA GLY A 159 -19.65 2.48 10.35
C GLY A 159 -20.45 2.61 11.65
N GLY A 160 -20.86 3.82 12.00
CA GLY A 160 -21.71 4.09 13.17
C GLY A 160 -23.14 3.63 12.98
N GLY A 161 -23.87 3.37 14.04
CA GLY A 161 -25.30 3.05 14.00
C GLY A 161 -26.16 4.30 13.74
N GLY A 162 -27.34 4.13 13.11
CA GLY A 162 -28.30 5.22 12.90
C GLY A 162 -29.08 5.56 14.16
N GLY A 163 -29.50 6.81 14.29
CA GLY A 163 -30.39 7.24 15.37
C GLY A 163 -31.85 6.80 15.17
N GLY A 164 -32.57 6.48 16.24
CA GLY A 164 -34.00 6.22 16.17
C GLY A 164 -34.81 7.49 15.88
N SER A 165 -35.97 7.34 15.22
CA SER A 165 -36.85 8.50 14.91
C SER A 165 -37.53 9.10 16.13
N GLY A 166 -37.79 10.39 16.08
CA GLY A 166 -38.68 11.11 17.01
C GLY A 166 -40.10 11.24 16.45
N SER A 167 -41.00 11.90 17.23
CA SER A 167 -42.38 12.15 16.84
C SER A 167 -42.54 13.25 15.80
N ILE A 168 -43.65 13.17 15.02
CA ILE A 168 -44.05 14.16 14.02
C ILE A 168 -44.41 15.54 14.68
N SER A 169 -44.69 15.60 15.99
CA SER A 169 -45.08 16.77 16.73
C SER A 169 -44.04 17.26 17.75
N ASN A 170 -42.85 17.61 17.30
CA ASN A 170 -41.78 18.20 18.12
C ASN A 170 -41.35 17.41 19.38
N ILE A 171 -41.63 16.12 19.44
CA ILE A 171 -41.13 15.29 20.54
C ILE A 171 -39.76 14.74 20.14
N LEU A 172 -38.74 15.28 20.77
CA LEU A 172 -37.37 14.81 20.61
C LEU A 172 -37.21 13.47 21.32
N ASN A 173 -36.57 12.52 20.66
CA ASN A 173 -36.12 11.27 21.25
C ASN A 173 -34.57 11.23 21.25
N PRO A 174 -33.90 12.11 22.00
CA PRO A 174 -32.43 12.26 21.94
C PRO A 174 -31.68 11.06 22.51
N GLU A 175 -32.33 10.18 23.23
CA GLU A 175 -31.74 9.02 23.87
C GLU A 175 -31.64 7.80 22.90
N ALA A 176 -32.36 7.84 21.78
CA ALA A 176 -32.28 6.79 20.76
C ALA A 176 -31.09 7.01 19.82
N THR A 177 -29.91 7.24 20.37
CA THR A 177 -28.67 7.49 19.62
C THR A 177 -28.19 6.22 18.91
N GLY A 178 -27.52 6.37 17.78
CA GLY A 178 -26.74 5.32 17.19
C GLY A 178 -25.48 5.02 18.03
N GLY A 179 -25.04 3.77 18.05
CA GLY A 179 -23.77 3.38 18.69
C GLY A 179 -22.58 3.72 17.80
N ASP A 180 -21.48 4.12 18.40
CA ASP A 180 -20.23 4.38 17.69
C ASP A 180 -19.58 3.10 17.18
N ALA A 181 -18.88 3.18 16.05
CA ALA A 181 -18.02 2.12 15.56
C ALA A 181 -16.67 2.10 16.30
N GLY A 182 -16.04 0.92 16.37
CA GLY A 182 -14.77 0.75 17.03
C GLY A 182 -14.25 -0.68 16.90
N ASP A 183 -13.19 -1.05 17.63
CA ASP A 183 -12.71 -2.45 17.71
C ASP A 183 -13.82 -3.35 18.22
N THR A 184 -14.64 -2.83 19.12
CA THR A 184 -15.96 -3.34 19.47
C THR A 184 -16.94 -2.18 19.31
N GLY A 185 -17.90 -2.34 18.41
CA GLY A 185 -18.93 -1.33 18.18
C GLY A 185 -19.81 -1.16 19.41
N GLU A 186 -20.29 0.04 19.64
CA GLU A 186 -21.18 0.34 20.75
C GLU A 186 -22.65 -0.03 20.45
N ALA A 187 -23.40 -0.31 21.47
CA ALA A 187 -24.84 -0.51 21.35
C ALA A 187 -25.54 0.84 21.14
N GLY A 188 -26.61 0.83 20.36
CA GLY A 188 -27.48 1.99 20.21
C GLY A 188 -28.23 2.31 21.48
N GLY A 189 -28.54 3.61 21.71
CA GLY A 189 -29.25 4.10 22.87
C GLY A 189 -30.76 3.81 22.83
N SER A 190 -31.37 3.72 23.99
CA SER A 190 -32.81 3.57 24.17
C SER A 190 -33.31 4.10 25.53
N ARG A 191 -34.60 4.37 25.64
CA ARG A 191 -35.26 4.67 26.95
C ARG A 191 -35.89 3.42 27.53
N THR A 192 -36.17 3.47 28.84
CA THR A 192 -37.03 2.49 29.52
C THR A 192 -38.38 2.42 28.81
N ASP A 193 -38.97 1.24 28.65
CA ASP A 193 -40.23 0.98 27.92
C ASP A 193 -40.23 1.33 26.42
N SER A 194 -39.10 1.75 25.87
CA SER A 194 -38.87 2.02 24.43
C SER A 194 -38.46 0.78 23.68
N GLY A 195 -38.35 0.88 22.35
CA GLY A 195 -37.61 -0.08 21.56
C GLY A 195 -36.12 -0.10 21.99
N GLN A 196 -35.56 -1.28 22.17
CA GLN A 196 -34.20 -1.41 22.61
C GLN A 196 -33.25 -1.00 21.49
N GLY A 197 -32.08 -0.46 21.84
CA GLY A 197 -30.97 -0.25 20.89
C GLY A 197 -30.47 -1.57 20.33
N GLY A 198 -30.00 -1.54 19.09
CA GLY A 198 -29.27 -2.66 18.51
C GLY A 198 -27.91 -2.83 19.17
N GLY A 199 -27.46 -4.06 19.35
CA GLY A 199 -26.11 -4.36 19.88
C GLY A 199 -25.02 -3.95 18.90
N GLY A 200 -23.85 -3.52 19.40
CA GLY A 200 -22.67 -3.32 18.58
C GLY A 200 -22.09 -4.64 18.07
N GLY A 201 -21.44 -4.61 16.90
CA GLY A 201 -20.62 -5.72 16.40
C GLY A 201 -19.35 -5.87 17.24
N THR A 202 -18.89 -7.10 17.46
CA THR A 202 -17.64 -7.38 18.18
C THR A 202 -16.57 -7.94 17.24
N GLN A 203 -15.44 -8.38 17.75
CA GLN A 203 -14.42 -9.07 16.95
C GLN A 203 -14.81 -10.48 16.52
N THR A 204 -15.87 -11.04 17.10
CA THR A 204 -16.27 -12.45 16.90
C THR A 204 -17.75 -12.63 16.65
N THR A 205 -18.59 -11.63 16.89
CA THR A 205 -20.05 -11.74 16.77
C THR A 205 -20.69 -10.49 16.15
N TYR A 206 -21.78 -10.71 15.46
CA TYR A 206 -22.63 -9.63 14.95
C TYR A 206 -23.38 -8.95 16.09
N GLY A 207 -23.72 -7.68 15.93
CA GLY A 207 -24.59 -6.96 16.84
C GLY A 207 -25.99 -7.56 16.86
N ALA A 208 -26.51 -7.79 18.06
CA ALA A 208 -27.85 -8.33 18.24
C ALA A 208 -28.93 -7.33 17.81
N ALA A 209 -30.07 -7.81 17.34
CA ALA A 209 -31.25 -6.99 17.08
C ALA A 209 -31.80 -6.35 18.36
N GLY A 210 -32.16 -5.08 18.29
CA GLY A 210 -32.91 -4.42 19.36
C GLY A 210 -34.36 -4.96 19.44
N ALA A 211 -34.84 -5.22 20.64
CA ALA A 211 -36.20 -5.68 20.85
C ALA A 211 -37.23 -4.53 20.58
N ALA A 212 -38.40 -4.90 20.10
CA ALA A 212 -39.53 -3.99 19.89
C ALA A 212 -39.99 -3.31 21.17
N CYS A 213 -40.70 -2.19 21.03
CA CYS A 213 -41.36 -1.50 22.14
C CYS A 213 -42.36 -2.44 22.87
N PRO A 214 -42.16 -2.75 24.14
CA PRO A 214 -43.14 -3.55 24.91
C PRO A 214 -44.53 -2.94 24.97
N ALA A 215 -44.57 -1.61 25.03
CA ALA A 215 -45.83 -0.85 25.25
C ALA A 215 -46.59 -0.57 23.94
N SER A 216 -46.08 -0.80 22.75
CA SER A 216 -46.71 -0.38 21.49
C SER A 216 -46.71 -1.44 20.37
N SER A 217 -46.48 -2.70 20.64
CA SER A 217 -46.51 -3.80 19.66
C SER A 217 -45.66 -3.55 18.39
N GLY A 218 -44.54 -2.83 18.51
CA GLY A 218 -43.62 -2.60 17.40
C GLY A 218 -42.95 -3.89 16.91
N THR A 219 -42.08 -3.78 15.92
CA THR A 219 -41.25 -4.91 15.49
C THR A 219 -39.80 -4.72 15.91
N SER A 220 -39.16 -5.84 16.23
CA SER A 220 -37.70 -5.86 16.49
C SER A 220 -36.93 -5.44 15.25
N GLY A 221 -35.70 -4.95 15.42
CA GLY A 221 -34.75 -4.81 14.35
C GLY A 221 -34.26 -6.18 13.84
N THR A 222 -33.26 -6.19 12.97
CA THR A 222 -32.52 -7.38 12.56
C THR A 222 -31.09 -7.36 13.09
N PRO A 223 -30.47 -8.50 13.32
CA PRO A 223 -29.05 -8.54 13.66
C PRO A 223 -28.19 -8.06 12.47
N GLY A 224 -26.95 -7.64 12.75
CA GLY A 224 -25.96 -7.37 11.74
C GLY A 224 -25.43 -8.62 11.06
N ALA A 225 -24.56 -8.44 10.07
CA ALA A 225 -23.88 -9.50 9.34
C ALA A 225 -22.42 -9.10 9.03
N ALA A 226 -21.63 -9.97 8.45
CA ALA A 226 -20.28 -9.63 7.98
C ALA A 226 -20.37 -8.55 6.89
N GLY A 227 -19.75 -7.40 7.13
CA GLY A 227 -19.78 -6.27 6.22
C GLY A 227 -21.06 -5.42 6.26
N ALA A 228 -22.16 -5.88 6.87
CA ALA A 228 -23.44 -5.17 6.80
C ALA A 228 -24.12 -5.00 8.17
N GLY A 229 -24.69 -3.82 8.39
CA GLY A 229 -25.53 -3.52 9.55
C GLY A 229 -26.94 -4.08 9.43
N GLY A 230 -27.58 -4.31 10.58
CA GLY A 230 -28.97 -4.76 10.69
C GLY A 230 -29.99 -3.65 10.39
N THR A 231 -31.17 -4.03 9.91
CA THR A 231 -32.30 -3.11 9.67
C THR A 231 -33.01 -2.72 10.94
N GLY A 232 -33.36 -1.45 11.11
CA GLY A 232 -34.23 -1.01 12.19
C GLY A 232 -35.65 -1.53 12.09
N GLY A 233 -36.37 -1.65 13.24
CA GLY A 233 -37.73 -2.18 13.30
C GLY A 233 -38.83 -1.09 13.43
N GLY A 234 -40.09 -1.51 13.25
CA GLY A 234 -41.31 -0.77 13.60
C GLY A 234 -41.84 0.22 12.58
N ALA A 235 -43.07 0.71 12.82
CA ALA A 235 -43.74 1.75 12.00
C ALA A 235 -43.10 3.14 12.22
N TYR A 236 -42.79 3.49 13.46
CA TYR A 236 -41.89 4.59 13.79
C TYR A 236 -40.50 3.98 13.93
N GLY A 237 -39.66 4.27 12.94
CA GLY A 237 -38.48 3.48 12.67
C GLY A 237 -37.35 3.67 13.68
N ALA A 238 -36.80 2.56 14.03
CA ALA A 238 -35.53 2.51 14.75
C ALA A 238 -34.33 2.72 13.79
N GLY A 239 -33.20 3.11 14.36
CA GLY A 239 -31.96 3.27 13.60
C GLY A 239 -31.41 1.95 13.03
N GLY A 240 -30.87 1.99 11.86
CA GLY A 240 -30.14 0.86 11.25
C GLY A 240 -28.76 0.67 11.89
N GLY A 241 -28.26 -0.57 11.90
CA GLY A 241 -26.91 -0.89 12.38
C GLY A 241 -25.82 -0.41 11.43
N GLY A 242 -24.64 -0.09 11.94
CA GLY A 242 -23.46 0.23 11.14
C GLY A 242 -22.81 -1.02 10.51
N GLY A 243 -22.26 -0.89 9.30
CA GLY A 243 -21.45 -1.92 8.64
C GLY A 243 -20.09 -2.11 9.34
N GLY A 244 -19.40 -3.22 9.11
CA GLY A 244 -18.10 -3.46 9.74
C GLY A 244 -17.52 -4.84 9.50
N TRP A 245 -16.45 -5.18 10.20
CA TRP A 245 -15.94 -6.56 10.24
C TRP A 245 -17.06 -7.52 10.67
N PHE A 246 -17.71 -7.17 11.76
CA PHE A 246 -19.04 -7.62 12.09
C PHE A 246 -19.95 -6.40 12.22
N GLY A 247 -21.08 -6.39 11.52
CA GLY A 247 -22.02 -5.28 11.56
C GLY A 247 -22.77 -5.20 12.87
N GLY A 248 -23.16 -3.99 13.26
CA GLY A 248 -24.06 -3.71 14.38
C GLY A 248 -25.51 -4.11 14.08
N GLY A 249 -26.29 -4.43 15.10
CA GLY A 249 -27.71 -4.74 14.97
C GLY A 249 -28.57 -3.49 14.76
N GLY A 250 -29.72 -3.62 14.10
CA GLY A 250 -30.73 -2.56 14.03
C GLY A 250 -31.50 -2.44 15.35
N GLY A 251 -31.90 -1.21 15.69
CA GLY A 251 -32.73 -0.94 16.89
C GLY A 251 -34.15 -1.46 16.77
N GLY A 252 -34.83 -1.68 17.90
CA GLY A 252 -36.22 -2.07 17.94
C GLY A 252 -37.18 -0.88 17.71
N GLY A 253 -38.22 -1.08 16.93
CA GLY A 253 -39.21 -0.04 16.56
C GLY A 253 -40.45 -0.06 17.43
N CYS A 254 -41.23 1.03 17.35
CA CYS A 254 -42.52 1.23 18.00
C CYS A 254 -43.62 1.47 16.95
N ASN A 255 -44.87 1.11 17.25
CA ASN A 255 -46.01 1.45 16.39
C ASN A 255 -46.55 2.88 16.62
N PHE A 256 -46.23 3.45 17.77
CA PHE A 256 -46.48 4.87 18.07
C PHE A 256 -45.51 5.39 19.12
N ILE A 257 -45.36 6.69 19.20
CA ILE A 257 -44.50 7.38 20.16
C ILE A 257 -45.36 8.10 21.18
N ARG A 258 -45.01 7.97 22.45
CA ARG A 258 -45.65 8.63 23.54
C ARG A 258 -44.73 9.65 24.20
N SER A 259 -45.21 10.89 24.31
CA SER A 259 -44.47 12.02 24.89
C SER A 259 -44.74 12.27 26.35
N ILE A 260 -45.86 11.76 26.89
CA ILE A 260 -46.24 11.92 28.28
C ILE A 260 -45.70 10.76 29.11
N PRO A 261 -45.06 10.99 30.26
CA PRO A 261 -44.49 9.94 31.06
C PRO A 261 -45.45 8.81 31.45
N PRO A 262 -45.04 7.55 31.33
CA PRO A 262 -43.78 7.11 30.78
C PRO A 262 -43.68 7.34 29.26
N SER A 263 -42.61 8.03 28.79
CA SER A 263 -42.39 8.28 27.37
C SER A 263 -41.62 7.10 26.75
N TYR A 264 -41.95 6.72 25.51
CA TYR A 264 -41.29 5.67 24.77
C TYR A 264 -41.18 6.03 23.28
N GLY A 265 -40.18 5.46 22.61
CA GLY A 265 -39.89 5.63 21.21
C GLY A 265 -38.96 4.53 20.68
N PRO A 266 -38.65 4.52 19.40
CA PRO A 266 -37.75 3.52 18.80
C PRO A 266 -36.30 3.64 19.32
N GLY A 267 -35.59 2.56 19.33
CA GLY A 267 -34.17 2.52 19.69
C GLY A 267 -33.22 2.90 18.53
N GLY A 268 -31.99 3.27 18.82
CA GLY A 268 -30.93 3.47 17.85
C GLY A 268 -30.31 2.16 17.41
N GLY A 269 -29.62 2.15 16.29
CA GLY A 269 -28.83 1.01 15.81
C GLY A 269 -27.45 0.94 16.50
N GLY A 270 -26.87 -0.25 16.58
CA GLY A 270 -25.50 -0.43 17.08
C GLY A 270 -24.43 -0.12 16.02
N GLY A 271 -23.25 0.27 16.45
CA GLY A 271 -22.09 0.47 15.58
C GLY A 271 -21.45 -0.85 15.11
N GLY A 272 -20.76 -0.84 13.99
CA GLY A 272 -19.99 -1.95 13.49
C GLY A 272 -18.60 -2.06 14.12
N SER A 273 -17.97 -3.24 14.02
CA SER A 273 -16.61 -3.45 14.51
C SER A 273 -15.55 -3.29 13.44
N ASN A 274 -14.32 -3.02 13.88
CA ASN A 274 -13.15 -2.86 13.02
C ASN A 274 -12.42 -4.18 12.79
N ARG A 275 -11.59 -4.24 11.73
CA ARG A 275 -10.46 -5.15 11.60
C ARG A 275 -9.18 -4.34 11.48
N VAL A 276 -8.36 -4.39 12.51
CA VAL A 276 -7.09 -3.66 12.57
C VAL A 276 -5.96 -4.62 12.19
N PRO A 277 -5.10 -4.29 11.21
CA PRO A 277 -3.89 -5.06 10.91
C PRO A 277 -2.95 -5.09 12.12
N THR A 278 -2.08 -6.11 12.19
CA THR A 278 -1.09 -6.23 13.28
C THR A 278 -0.24 -4.96 13.36
N GLY A 279 -0.18 -4.37 14.56
CA GLY A 279 0.54 -3.11 14.80
C GLY A 279 -0.18 -1.85 14.33
N GLY A 280 -1.38 -1.96 13.80
CA GLY A 280 -2.22 -0.82 13.46
C GLY A 280 -2.94 -0.22 14.66
N THR A 281 -3.65 0.87 14.41
CA THR A 281 -4.46 1.61 15.40
C THR A 281 -5.88 1.83 14.90
N SER A 282 -6.81 2.04 15.81
CA SER A 282 -8.16 2.48 15.50
C SER A 282 -8.58 3.62 16.42
N ASP A 283 -9.50 4.48 15.91
CA ASP A 283 -10.08 5.59 16.64
C ASP A 283 -11.50 5.85 16.12
N THR A 284 -12.32 6.58 16.86
CA THR A 284 -13.63 7.06 16.39
C THR A 284 -13.47 8.24 15.43
N ALA A 285 -14.31 8.31 14.41
CA ALA A 285 -14.28 9.39 13.43
C ALA A 285 -15.68 9.91 13.08
N ALA A 286 -15.86 11.21 13.20
CA ALA A 286 -17.08 11.91 12.77
C ALA A 286 -17.05 12.35 11.28
N GLY A 287 -16.03 11.92 10.53
CA GLY A 287 -15.78 12.34 9.14
C GLY A 287 -16.57 11.57 8.10
N GLN A 288 -16.41 11.98 6.84
CA GLN A 288 -16.91 11.22 5.70
C GLN A 288 -16.08 9.94 5.50
N ALA A 289 -16.75 8.87 5.02
CA ALA A 289 -16.09 7.64 4.68
C ALA A 289 -15.06 7.88 3.58
N LYS A 290 -13.86 7.33 3.74
CA LYS A 290 -12.79 7.34 2.72
C LYS A 290 -11.78 6.26 2.99
N VAL A 291 -11.02 5.88 1.98
CA VAL A 291 -9.81 5.05 2.12
C VAL A 291 -8.65 5.77 1.46
N THR A 292 -7.53 5.83 2.15
CA THR A 292 -6.27 6.36 1.61
C THR A 292 -5.22 5.24 1.66
N ILE A 293 -4.58 4.99 0.53
CA ILE A 293 -3.49 4.01 0.39
C ILE A 293 -2.22 4.77 0.05
N THR A 294 -1.19 4.59 0.85
CA THR A 294 0.15 5.15 0.62
C THR A 294 1.16 4.03 0.51
N TYR A 295 2.04 4.10 -0.46
CA TYR A 295 3.11 3.14 -0.67
C TYR A 295 4.35 3.83 -1.23
N ASP A 296 5.51 3.24 -0.94
CA ASP A 296 6.75 3.62 -1.59
C ASP A 296 6.83 2.85 -2.91
N PRO A 297 6.90 3.54 -4.06
CA PRO A 297 7.07 2.84 -5.33
C PRO A 297 8.41 2.10 -5.31
N PRO A 298 8.50 0.91 -5.94
CA PRO A 298 9.78 0.25 -6.11
C PRO A 298 10.71 1.18 -6.93
N PRO A 299 12.01 1.10 -6.69
CA PRO A 299 12.98 1.84 -7.52
C PRO A 299 12.72 1.56 -9.00
N PRO A 300 12.85 2.55 -9.87
CA PRO A 300 12.73 2.35 -11.31
C PRO A 300 13.79 1.34 -11.79
N THR A 301 13.48 0.61 -12.86
CA THR A 301 14.39 -0.32 -13.54
C THR A 301 14.50 0.08 -15.00
N CYS A 302 15.49 -0.42 -15.71
CA CYS A 302 15.64 -0.17 -17.15
C CYS A 302 14.39 -0.54 -17.96
N ALA A 303 13.64 -1.55 -17.53
CA ALA A 303 12.39 -1.97 -18.17
C ALA A 303 11.20 -1.01 -17.95
N THR A 304 11.25 -0.15 -16.94
CA THR A 304 10.09 0.67 -16.50
C THR A 304 10.32 2.17 -16.53
N ALA A 305 11.58 2.61 -16.59
CA ALA A 305 11.95 4.02 -16.55
C ALA A 305 11.83 4.71 -17.92
N THR A 306 11.76 6.02 -17.89
CA THR A 306 11.91 6.88 -19.07
C THR A 306 13.24 7.61 -18.96
N PRO A 307 14.17 7.50 -19.94
CA PRO A 307 15.50 8.08 -19.83
C PRO A 307 15.48 9.61 -19.86
N THR A 308 16.37 10.22 -19.08
CA THR A 308 16.73 11.64 -19.15
C THR A 308 17.89 11.85 -20.13
N ILE A 309 18.77 10.83 -20.26
CA ILE A 309 19.90 10.80 -21.18
C ILE A 309 19.81 9.51 -21.99
N THR A 310 19.95 9.62 -23.30
CA THR A 310 19.88 8.45 -24.21
C THR A 310 21.06 8.47 -25.18
N GLY A 311 21.77 7.34 -25.27
CA GLY A 311 22.81 7.08 -26.25
C GLY A 311 22.26 6.70 -27.63
N THR A 312 23.08 6.02 -28.40
CA THR A 312 22.75 5.57 -29.77
C THR A 312 22.90 4.03 -29.84
N HIS A 313 22.84 3.45 -31.02
CA HIS A 313 23.18 2.03 -31.23
C HIS A 313 24.67 1.85 -31.64
N ARG A 314 25.58 2.65 -31.10
CA ARG A 314 27.02 2.62 -31.36
C ARG A 314 27.75 2.91 -30.07
N ASP A 315 29.05 2.61 -30.05
CA ASP A 315 29.91 2.92 -28.92
C ASP A 315 29.82 4.41 -28.55
N ASP A 316 29.25 4.72 -27.38
CA ASP A 316 29.02 6.06 -26.86
C ASP A 316 29.85 6.34 -25.59
N ILE A 317 30.05 7.61 -25.32
CA ILE A 317 30.58 8.08 -24.02
C ILE A 317 29.54 9.05 -23.46
N LEU A 318 28.81 8.59 -22.43
CA LEU A 318 27.74 9.33 -21.81
C LEU A 318 28.16 9.83 -20.42
N THR A 319 27.65 10.97 -20.06
CA THR A 319 27.96 11.55 -18.74
C THR A 319 26.71 12.20 -18.18
N GLY A 320 26.36 11.83 -16.96
CA GLY A 320 25.26 12.37 -16.17
C GLY A 320 25.55 13.74 -15.56
N THR A 321 24.65 14.17 -14.74
CA THR A 321 24.71 15.42 -13.98
C THR A 321 25.14 15.17 -12.51
N PRO A 322 25.22 16.15 -11.63
CA PRO A 322 25.36 15.91 -10.18
C PRO A 322 24.04 15.56 -9.45
N GLY A 323 22.97 15.33 -10.14
CA GLY A 323 21.64 14.97 -9.58
C GLY A 323 21.12 13.70 -10.26
N ASP A 324 20.04 13.15 -9.73
CA ASP A 324 19.45 11.87 -10.14
C ASP A 324 19.17 11.83 -11.65
N ASP A 325 19.82 10.91 -12.36
CA ASP A 325 19.71 10.71 -13.80
C ASP A 325 19.12 9.35 -14.15
N VAL A 326 18.51 9.24 -15.32
CA VAL A 326 18.11 7.99 -15.95
C VAL A 326 18.81 7.92 -17.31
N ILE A 327 19.83 7.04 -17.41
CA ILE A 327 20.74 6.97 -18.57
C ILE A 327 20.55 5.63 -19.26
N PHE A 328 20.15 5.65 -20.55
CA PHE A 328 20.07 4.48 -21.41
C PHE A 328 21.16 4.57 -22.48
N ALA A 329 22.15 3.65 -22.44
CA ALA A 329 23.24 3.61 -23.39
C ALA A 329 22.81 2.97 -24.72
N LEU A 330 21.90 1.97 -24.67
CA LEU A 330 21.28 1.22 -25.76
C LEU A 330 22.18 0.09 -26.29
N ALA A 331 22.80 0.24 -27.44
CA ALA A 331 23.63 -0.82 -28.04
C ALA A 331 24.97 -0.25 -28.47
N GLY A 332 26.03 -1.01 -28.30
CA GLY A 332 27.39 -0.58 -28.52
C GLY A 332 28.24 -1.00 -27.35
N ASN A 333 29.54 -0.68 -27.36
CA ASN A 333 30.37 -0.86 -26.17
C ASN A 333 30.53 0.53 -25.54
N ASP A 334 29.69 0.81 -24.57
CA ASP A 334 29.49 2.15 -24.06
C ASP A 334 30.31 2.43 -22.79
N VAL A 335 30.58 3.69 -22.55
CA VAL A 335 31.17 4.18 -21.30
C VAL A 335 30.24 5.20 -20.71
N VAL A 336 29.70 4.91 -19.53
CA VAL A 336 28.76 5.79 -18.82
C VAL A 336 29.32 6.19 -17.47
N ASP A 337 29.25 7.48 -17.15
CA ASP A 337 29.60 8.07 -15.85
C ASP A 337 28.39 8.85 -15.32
N GLY A 338 27.66 8.34 -14.31
CA GLY A 338 26.52 8.96 -13.68
C GLY A 338 26.91 10.20 -12.87
N ARG A 339 28.09 10.21 -12.27
CA ARG A 339 28.71 11.24 -11.41
C ARG A 339 28.15 11.26 -9.99
N GLY A 340 26.97 11.72 -9.78
CA GLY A 340 26.38 11.82 -8.45
C GLY A 340 24.90 12.14 -8.50
N GLY A 341 24.20 11.81 -7.45
CA GLY A 341 22.77 11.62 -7.40
C GLY A 341 22.48 10.14 -7.34
N ASN A 342 21.22 9.77 -7.23
CA ASN A 342 20.80 8.36 -7.24
C ASN A 342 20.41 8.01 -8.69
N ASP A 343 21.32 7.41 -9.42
CA ASP A 343 21.19 7.22 -10.85
C ASP A 343 20.61 5.84 -11.21
N LEU A 344 19.90 5.77 -12.33
CA LEU A 344 19.58 4.53 -13.02
C LEU A 344 20.37 4.49 -14.33
N ILE A 345 21.32 3.56 -14.45
CA ILE A 345 22.14 3.39 -15.63
C ILE A 345 21.85 2.04 -16.28
N CYS A 346 21.53 2.07 -17.58
CA CYS A 346 21.18 0.93 -18.40
C CYS A 346 22.18 0.81 -19.56
N GLY A 347 22.98 -0.28 -19.61
CA GLY A 347 23.91 -0.59 -20.69
C GLY A 347 23.18 -1.13 -21.92
N ASP A 348 22.23 -2.04 -21.72
CA ASP A 348 21.48 -2.80 -22.73
C ASP A 348 22.36 -3.81 -23.49
N ASP A 349 22.65 -3.65 -24.80
CA ASP A 349 23.40 -4.61 -25.61
C ASP A 349 24.84 -4.15 -25.85
N GLY A 350 25.84 -4.88 -25.37
CA GLY A 350 27.25 -4.55 -25.64
C GLY A 350 28.18 -4.97 -24.53
N ASN A 351 29.45 -4.57 -24.59
CA ASN A 351 30.36 -4.77 -23.45
C ASN A 351 30.67 -3.41 -22.85
N ASP A 352 29.94 -3.07 -21.81
CA ASP A 352 29.84 -1.73 -21.30
C ASP A 352 30.74 -1.48 -20.07
N VAL A 353 31.11 -0.22 -19.87
CA VAL A 353 31.73 0.25 -18.65
C VAL A 353 30.81 1.29 -18.02
N LEU A 354 30.15 0.91 -16.92
CA LEU A 354 29.13 1.68 -16.28
C LEU A 354 29.58 2.09 -14.87
N ILE A 355 29.51 3.38 -14.57
CA ILE A 355 29.93 3.96 -13.29
C ILE A 355 28.77 4.76 -12.72
N GLY A 356 28.24 4.36 -11.55
CA GLY A 356 27.22 5.09 -10.82
C GLY A 356 27.75 6.43 -10.31
N GLY A 357 28.59 6.40 -9.32
CA GLY A 357 29.26 7.59 -8.82
C GLY A 357 29.12 7.79 -7.33
N ASN A 358 28.56 8.89 -6.87
CA ASN A 358 28.17 9.10 -5.48
C ASN A 358 26.65 9.08 -5.38
N GLY A 359 26.11 8.37 -4.42
CA GLY A 359 24.69 8.20 -4.20
C GLY A 359 24.27 6.74 -4.32
N ASP A 360 23.04 6.44 -3.98
CA ASP A 360 22.51 5.07 -4.06
C ASP A 360 22.09 4.77 -5.51
N ASP A 361 22.99 4.13 -6.28
CA ASP A 361 22.81 3.93 -7.70
C ASP A 361 22.21 2.55 -8.04
N ARG A 362 21.49 2.49 -9.14
CA ARG A 362 21.09 1.24 -9.78
C ARG A 362 21.74 1.13 -11.17
N VAL A 363 22.60 0.12 -11.35
CA VAL A 363 23.34 -0.10 -12.58
C VAL A 363 22.99 -1.47 -13.16
N GLU A 364 22.42 -1.50 -14.36
CA GLU A 364 22.05 -2.71 -15.09
C GLU A 364 22.91 -2.82 -16.37
N GLY A 365 23.79 -3.85 -16.46
CA GLY A 365 24.68 -4.08 -17.60
C GLY A 365 23.90 -4.47 -18.85
N GLY A 366 23.18 -5.58 -18.78
CA GLY A 366 22.35 -6.06 -19.88
C GLY A 366 22.89 -7.32 -20.55
N ASN A 367 23.09 -7.29 -21.87
CA ASN A 367 23.68 -8.38 -22.63
C ASN A 367 25.13 -8.06 -23.01
N GLY A 368 26.08 -8.85 -22.58
CA GLY A 368 27.49 -8.65 -22.93
C GLY A 368 28.41 -8.96 -21.76
N ASN A 369 29.66 -8.56 -21.86
CA ASN A 369 30.59 -8.73 -20.74
C ASN A 369 30.90 -7.34 -20.17
N ASP A 370 30.22 -7.00 -19.10
CA ASP A 370 30.14 -5.66 -18.60
C ASP A 370 31.07 -5.42 -17.40
N ALA A 371 31.45 -4.16 -17.19
CA ALA A 371 32.19 -3.71 -16.02
C ALA A 371 31.36 -2.65 -15.29
N LEU A 372 30.76 -3.02 -14.15
CA LEU A 372 29.90 -2.19 -13.36
C LEU A 372 30.61 -1.73 -12.08
N PHE A 373 30.54 -0.44 -11.82
CA PHE A 373 31.07 0.20 -10.63
C PHE A 373 29.94 1.03 -9.99
N GLY A 374 29.54 0.65 -8.77
CA GLY A 374 28.55 1.43 -7.99
C GLY A 374 29.15 2.77 -7.63
N GLY A 375 30.09 2.76 -6.75
CA GLY A 375 30.80 3.98 -6.36
C GLY A 375 30.78 4.20 -4.87
N GLY A 376 30.18 5.27 -4.37
CA GLY A 376 30.00 5.53 -2.96
C GLY A 376 28.52 5.48 -2.57
N ASP A 377 28.25 5.19 -1.31
CA ASP A 377 26.92 4.95 -0.75
C ASP A 377 26.37 3.52 -1.10
N ASN A 378 25.06 3.26 -1.18
CA ASN A 378 24.54 1.89 -1.22
C ASN A 378 23.99 1.55 -2.61
N ASP A 379 24.70 0.76 -3.36
CA ASP A 379 24.46 0.51 -4.78
C ASP A 379 23.81 -0.85 -5.05
N ALA A 380 23.09 -0.93 -6.17
CA ALA A 380 22.50 -2.15 -6.69
C ALA A 380 22.97 -2.42 -8.13
N LEU A 381 23.87 -3.41 -8.30
CA LEU A 381 24.48 -3.74 -9.58
C LEU A 381 23.91 -5.06 -10.11
N PHE A 382 23.53 -5.07 -11.39
CA PHE A 382 22.97 -6.21 -12.11
C PHE A 382 23.78 -6.43 -13.40
N GLY A 383 24.61 -7.50 -13.46
CA GLY A 383 25.42 -7.80 -14.64
C GLY A 383 24.55 -8.15 -15.85
N GLY A 384 23.66 -9.14 -15.67
CA GLY A 384 22.75 -9.56 -16.74
C GLY A 384 23.20 -10.85 -17.42
N SER A 385 23.46 -10.81 -18.71
CA SER A 385 23.91 -11.98 -19.50
C SER A 385 25.33 -11.78 -19.99
N GLY A 386 26.26 -12.63 -19.57
CA GLY A 386 27.65 -12.56 -20.00
C GLY A 386 28.61 -12.85 -18.88
N ASN A 387 29.86 -12.44 -19.02
CA ASN A 387 30.86 -12.62 -17.96
C ASN A 387 31.21 -11.21 -17.43
N ASP A 388 30.57 -10.85 -16.33
CA ASP A 388 30.58 -9.49 -15.86
C ASP A 388 31.53 -9.29 -14.68
N ALA A 389 31.96 -8.04 -14.51
CA ALA A 389 32.76 -7.61 -13.37
C ALA A 389 32.02 -6.52 -12.59
N LEU A 390 31.56 -6.85 -11.39
CA LEU A 390 30.78 -5.96 -10.53
C LEU A 390 31.60 -5.54 -9.32
N ASN A 391 31.62 -4.24 -9.04
CA ASN A 391 32.25 -3.68 -7.85
C ASN A 391 31.32 -2.63 -7.23
N GLY A 392 30.68 -2.97 -6.12
CA GLY A 392 29.83 -2.02 -5.39
C GLY A 392 30.58 -0.80 -4.92
N GLY A 393 31.72 -0.96 -4.29
CA GLY A 393 32.51 0.14 -3.77
C GLY A 393 32.37 0.30 -2.26
N PRO A 394 32.52 1.51 -1.70
CA PRO A 394 32.23 1.81 -0.32
C PRO A 394 30.73 1.98 -0.06
N GLY A 395 30.11 1.10 0.74
CA GLY A 395 28.69 1.16 1.05
C GLY A 395 28.12 -0.15 1.58
N THR A 396 26.82 -0.26 1.52
CA THR A 396 26.10 -1.54 1.70
C THR A 396 25.45 -1.91 0.37
N ASP A 397 26.23 -2.60 -0.46
CA ASP A 397 25.89 -2.82 -1.86
C ASP A 397 25.23 -4.19 -2.09
N THR A 398 24.54 -4.32 -3.21
CA THR A 398 24.01 -5.60 -3.70
C THR A 398 24.53 -5.85 -5.10
N ASN A 399 25.13 -7.04 -5.33
CA ASN A 399 25.62 -7.48 -6.63
C ASN A 399 24.82 -8.70 -7.08
N ASP A 400 24.24 -8.65 -8.27
CA ASP A 400 23.66 -9.78 -8.97
C ASP A 400 24.37 -9.93 -10.32
N GLY A 401 25.22 -10.94 -10.43
CA GLY A 401 25.98 -11.17 -11.65
C GLY A 401 25.13 -11.69 -12.81
N GLY A 402 23.95 -12.28 -12.52
CA GLY A 402 23.13 -12.86 -13.57
C GLY A 402 23.69 -14.16 -14.15
N SER A 403 23.61 -14.32 -15.47
CA SER A 403 24.04 -15.55 -16.17
C SER A 403 25.45 -15.41 -16.74
N GLY A 404 26.33 -16.39 -16.46
CA GLY A 404 27.72 -16.43 -16.94
C GLY A 404 28.73 -16.65 -15.83
N TYR A 405 30.00 -16.31 -16.10
CA TYR A 405 31.06 -16.35 -15.09
C TYR A 405 31.37 -14.94 -14.61
N ASN A 406 30.74 -14.54 -13.51
CA ASN A 406 30.79 -13.16 -13.04
C ASN A 406 31.73 -13.00 -11.84
N SER A 407 32.48 -11.92 -11.82
CA SER A 407 33.38 -11.56 -10.73
C SER A 407 32.79 -10.40 -9.94
N CYS A 408 32.43 -10.63 -8.66
CA CYS A 408 31.85 -9.61 -7.81
C CYS A 408 32.80 -9.20 -6.67
N VAL A 409 32.84 -7.91 -6.38
CA VAL A 409 33.61 -7.31 -5.28
C VAL A 409 32.72 -6.31 -4.55
N ASN A 410 32.81 -6.32 -3.23
CA ASN A 410 32.04 -5.41 -2.37
C ASN A 410 30.53 -5.33 -2.71
N PRO A 411 29.73 -6.36 -2.39
CA PRO A 411 30.13 -7.62 -1.75
C PRO A 411 30.67 -8.65 -2.74
N THR A 412 31.44 -9.61 -2.22
CA THR A 412 31.95 -10.74 -3.01
C THR A 412 30.96 -11.88 -3.19
N SER A 413 29.74 -11.72 -2.68
CA SER A 413 28.67 -12.72 -2.72
C SER A 413 27.38 -12.08 -3.18
N GLY A 414 26.69 -12.75 -4.09
CA GLY A 414 25.39 -12.37 -4.63
C GLY A 414 24.92 -13.41 -5.64
N PRO A 415 23.68 -13.33 -6.14
CA PRO A 415 23.21 -14.19 -7.21
C PRO A 415 24.15 -14.08 -8.42
N GLY A 416 24.53 -15.22 -9.03
CA GLY A 416 25.41 -15.25 -10.20
C GLY A 416 26.86 -14.84 -9.98
N CYS A 417 27.29 -14.51 -8.76
CA CYS A 417 28.68 -14.16 -8.42
C CYS A 417 29.52 -15.41 -8.08
N PHE A 418 30.75 -15.49 -8.59
CA PHE A 418 31.68 -16.64 -8.42
C PHE A 418 33.07 -16.19 -7.98
#